data_79aedc6635e74c4068edafd259628514
#
_entry.id   79aedc6635e74c4068edafd259628514
#
_cell.length_a   1.000
_cell.length_b   1.000
_cell.length_c   1.000
_cell.angle_alpha   90.00
_cell.angle_beta   90.00
_cell.angle_gamma   90.00
#
_symmetry.space_group_name_H-M   'P 1'
#
loop_
_entity.id
_entity.type
_entity.pdbx_description
1 polymer ?
#
loop_
_entity_poly.entity_id
_entity_poly.type
_entity_poly.pdbx_seq_one_letter_code
_entity_poly.pdbx_strand_id
1 'polypeptide(L)'
;MSDVTKGGTPNDPVDARRGLKGRSKRSRGAVVVFLNFCLSVAVITVIGGAALFYWGKFQFERAGPLTEEKVVMVPRGGGLSSISDSLQSAGVVSNALIFQAGVRFSGAASQLKAGEYAFAPGTSMRGVMDKLEAGRSIMHSV
;
A
#
# COMPACT_ATOMS: atom_id res chain seq x y z
N MET A 1 -18.22 77.59 -32.57
CA MET A 1 -18.00 77.23 -32.26
C MET A 1 -17.75 76.30 -31.72
N SER A 2 -17.66 75.66 -31.48
CA SER A 2 -17.37 74.96 -31.06
C SER A 2 -17.32 74.06 -30.52
N ASP A 3 -17.22 73.31 -30.29
CA ASP A 3 -17.24 72.53 -29.89
C ASP A 3 -16.98 71.56 -29.40
N VAL A 4 -16.98 71.07 -29.08
CA VAL A 4 -16.81 70.36 -28.58
C VAL A 4 -16.70 69.38 -28.21
N THR A 5 -16.62 68.80 -28.19
CA THR A 5 -16.39 67.93 -27.89
C THR A 5 -16.40 67.04 -27.17
N LYS A 6 -16.55 66.47 -27.08
CA LYS A 6 -16.62 65.69 -26.44
C LYS A 6 -16.24 64.61 -26.47
N GLY A 7 -15.91 64.25 -26.60
CA GLY A 7 -15.42 63.09 -26.89
C GLY A 7 -15.11 62.21 -25.84
N GLY A 8 -15.42 61.14 -25.85
CA GLY A 8 -15.06 60.23 -24.77
C GLY A 8 -13.59 60.28 -24.49
N THR A 9 -13.26 60.61 -23.31
CA THR A 9 -11.87 60.51 -22.89
C THR A 9 -11.51 59.03 -22.76
N PRO A 10 -10.31 58.66 -23.17
CA PRO A 10 -9.86 57.23 -23.03
C PRO A 10 -9.76 56.77 -21.56
N ASN A 11 -9.92 57.72 -20.65
CA ASN A 11 -9.78 57.42 -19.22
C ASN A 11 -11.12 57.29 -18.50
N ASP A 12 -12.15 56.93 -19.22
CA ASP A 12 -13.46 56.77 -18.64
C ASP A 12 -13.46 55.59 -17.62
N PRO A 13 -13.90 55.83 -16.38
CA PRO A 13 -13.87 54.81 -15.34
C PRO A 13 -14.73 53.58 -15.61
N VAL A 14 -15.64 53.71 -16.55
CA VAL A 14 -16.51 52.58 -16.93
C VAL A 14 -15.71 51.45 -17.62
N ASP A 15 -14.75 51.82 -18.43
CA ASP A 15 -13.93 50.83 -19.16
C ASP A 15 -12.98 50.06 -18.26
N ALA A 16 -12.50 50.69 -17.20
CA ALA A 16 -11.60 50.03 -16.23
C ALA A 16 -12.32 48.90 -15.44
N ARG A 17 -13.62 49.03 -15.27
CA ARG A 17 -14.42 48.06 -14.52
C ARG A 17 -14.74 46.79 -15.32
N ARG A 18 -14.70 46.87 -16.63
CA ARG A 18 -15.01 45.73 -17.50
C ARG A 18 -13.88 44.68 -17.49
N GLY A 19 -12.66 45.12 -17.28
CA GLY A 19 -11.51 44.22 -17.28
C GLY A 19 -11.39 43.33 -16.06
N LEU A 20 -12.05 43.68 -14.96
CA LEU A 20 -11.88 42.95 -13.70
C LEU A 20 -12.87 41.78 -13.53
N LYS A 21 -13.92 41.75 -14.32
CA LYS A 21 -15.00 40.74 -14.17
C LYS A 21 -14.66 39.40 -14.82
N GLY A 22 -13.67 39.35 -15.69
CA GLY A 22 -13.34 38.15 -16.45
C GLY A 22 -12.41 37.16 -15.76
N ARG A 23 -11.75 37.58 -14.70
CA ARG A 23 -10.69 36.75 -14.07
C ARG A 23 -11.20 35.77 -13.03
N SER A 24 -12.34 36.02 -12.44
CA SER A 24 -12.78 35.20 -11.30
C SER A 24 -13.50 33.91 -11.71
N LYS A 25 -14.04 33.85 -12.93
CA LYS A 25 -14.75 32.63 -13.37
C LYS A 25 -13.82 31.51 -13.83
N ARG A 26 -12.62 31.84 -14.29
CA ARG A 26 -11.66 30.85 -14.81
C ARG A 26 -10.95 30.11 -13.71
N SER A 27 -10.75 30.73 -12.55
CA SER A 27 -10.10 30.08 -11.43
C SER A 27 -10.98 29.08 -10.70
N ARG A 28 -12.28 29.34 -10.66
CA ARG A 28 -13.22 28.43 -10.00
C ARG A 28 -13.38 27.12 -10.76
N GLY A 29 -13.37 27.18 -12.09
CA GLY A 29 -13.43 25.98 -12.91
C GLY A 29 -12.18 25.10 -12.75
N ALA A 30 -11.01 25.71 -12.73
CA ALA A 30 -9.75 24.98 -12.56
C ALA A 30 -9.66 24.31 -11.18
N VAL A 31 -10.12 25.01 -10.14
CA VAL A 31 -10.12 24.48 -8.76
C VAL A 31 -11.10 23.30 -8.65
N VAL A 32 -12.30 23.42 -9.24
CA VAL A 32 -13.30 22.35 -9.22
C VAL A 32 -12.78 21.11 -9.97
N VAL A 33 -12.17 21.31 -11.14
CA VAL A 33 -11.59 20.21 -11.91
C VAL A 33 -10.46 19.54 -11.14
N PHE A 34 -9.60 20.33 -10.50
CA PHE A 34 -8.48 19.81 -9.69
C PHE A 34 -9.00 19.03 -8.48
N LEU A 35 -9.99 19.56 -7.77
CA LEU A 35 -10.62 18.88 -6.64
C LEU A 35 -11.26 17.56 -7.05
N ASN A 36 -11.99 17.58 -8.18
CA ASN A 36 -12.62 16.38 -8.69
C ASN A 36 -11.59 15.34 -9.11
N PHE A 37 -10.49 15.77 -9.71
CA PHE A 37 -9.37 14.88 -10.06
C PHE A 37 -8.74 14.27 -8.80
N CYS A 38 -8.45 15.08 -7.78
CA CYS A 38 -7.89 14.59 -6.53
C CYS A 38 -8.83 13.60 -5.83
N LEU A 39 -10.12 13.89 -5.83
CA LEU A 39 -11.13 13.01 -5.26
C LEU A 39 -11.17 11.67 -6.01
N SER A 40 -11.16 11.73 -7.35
CA SER A 40 -11.15 10.54 -8.19
C SER A 40 -9.91 9.66 -7.92
N VAL A 41 -8.73 10.28 -7.84
CA VAL A 41 -7.48 9.58 -7.52
C VAL A 41 -7.57 8.96 -6.13
N ALA A 42 -8.10 9.70 -5.15
CA ALA A 42 -8.25 9.19 -3.78
C ALA A 42 -9.17 7.96 -3.75
N VAL A 43 -10.31 8.01 -4.45
CA VAL A 43 -11.24 6.88 -4.51
C VAL A 43 -10.59 5.67 -5.17
N ILE A 44 -9.90 5.86 -6.29
CA ILE A 44 -9.21 4.78 -7.00
C ILE A 44 -8.13 4.18 -6.10
N THR A 45 -7.38 5.01 -5.37
CA THR A 45 -6.34 4.54 -4.46
C THR A 45 -6.93 3.70 -3.32
N VAL A 46 -8.05 4.14 -2.75
CA VAL A 46 -8.72 3.40 -1.67
C VAL A 46 -9.23 2.05 -2.18
N ILE A 47 -9.89 2.04 -3.34
CA ILE A 47 -10.43 0.80 -3.92
C ILE A 47 -9.28 -0.15 -4.28
N GLY A 48 -8.24 0.35 -4.94
CA GLY A 48 -7.07 -0.44 -5.31
C GLY A 48 -6.34 -0.98 -4.09
N GLY A 49 -6.16 -0.16 -3.07
CA GLY A 49 -5.53 -0.56 -1.81
C GLY A 49 -6.34 -1.63 -1.08
N ALA A 50 -7.66 -1.48 -1.03
CA ALA A 50 -8.53 -2.48 -0.42
C ALA A 50 -8.47 -3.81 -1.19
N ALA A 51 -8.52 -3.74 -2.52
CA ALA A 51 -8.43 -4.95 -3.36
C ALA A 51 -7.10 -5.68 -3.14
N LEU A 52 -5.99 -4.94 -3.12
CA LEU A 52 -4.66 -5.52 -2.85
C LEU A 52 -4.57 -6.11 -1.45
N PHE A 53 -5.17 -5.44 -0.47
CA PHE A 53 -5.19 -5.91 0.91
C PHE A 53 -5.94 -7.23 1.03
N TYR A 54 -7.14 -7.33 0.46
CA TYR A 54 -7.92 -8.56 0.49
C TYR A 54 -7.26 -9.68 -0.29
N TRP A 55 -6.66 -9.37 -1.43
CA TRP A 55 -5.93 -10.36 -2.22
C TRP A 55 -4.73 -10.91 -1.46
N GLY A 56 -3.94 -10.02 -0.84
CA GLY A 56 -2.78 -10.40 -0.03
C GLY A 56 -3.19 -11.24 1.18
N LYS A 57 -4.26 -10.85 1.85
CA LYS A 57 -4.80 -11.61 2.98
C LYS A 57 -5.24 -13.01 2.54
N PHE A 58 -5.92 -13.11 1.41
CA PHE A 58 -6.35 -14.38 0.85
C PHE A 58 -5.16 -15.30 0.55
N GLN A 59 -4.11 -14.76 -0.05
CA GLN A 59 -2.88 -15.51 -0.33
C GLN A 59 -2.17 -15.94 0.96
N PHE A 60 -2.19 -15.10 1.96
CA PHE A 60 -1.54 -15.37 3.25
C PHE A 60 -2.24 -16.50 4.03
N GLU A 61 -3.56 -16.57 3.95
CA GLU A 61 -4.34 -17.59 4.64
C GLU A 61 -4.53 -18.86 3.82
N ARG A 62 -4.17 -18.82 2.55
CA ARG A 62 -4.32 -19.96 1.66
C ARG A 62 -3.30 -21.04 1.98
N ALA A 63 -3.67 -22.31 1.68
CA ALA A 63 -2.75 -23.42 1.78
C ALA A 63 -1.46 -23.15 1.02
N GLY A 64 -0.32 -23.45 1.62
CA GLY A 64 0.99 -23.23 1.04
C GLY A 64 1.37 -24.24 -0.03
N PRO A 65 2.50 -24.04 -0.71
CA PRO A 65 2.93 -24.87 -1.82
C PRO A 65 3.55 -26.20 -1.40
N LEU A 66 3.76 -26.46 -0.12
CA LEU A 66 4.35 -27.71 0.35
C LEU A 66 3.44 -28.90 0.07
N THR A 67 3.99 -29.91 -0.56
CA THR A 67 3.29 -31.19 -0.80
C THR A 67 3.71 -32.26 0.19
N GLU A 68 4.83 -32.05 0.86
CA GLU A 68 5.41 -32.97 1.85
C GLU A 68 5.86 -32.21 3.08
N GLU A 69 5.96 -32.91 4.20
CA GLU A 69 6.56 -32.32 5.39
C GLU A 69 8.01 -31.95 5.12
N LYS A 70 8.39 -30.74 5.52
CA LYS A 70 9.75 -30.24 5.30
C LYS A 70 10.30 -29.56 6.55
N VAL A 71 11.55 -29.84 6.82
CA VAL A 71 12.29 -29.21 7.90
C VAL A 71 13.10 -28.05 7.34
N VAL A 72 12.95 -26.90 7.94
CA VAL A 72 13.61 -25.66 7.49
C VAL A 72 14.35 -25.03 8.67
N MET A 73 15.59 -24.65 8.41
CA MET A 73 16.39 -23.88 9.37
C MET A 73 16.13 -22.38 9.17
N VAL A 74 15.62 -21.74 10.20
CA VAL A 74 15.42 -20.29 10.21
C VAL A 74 16.64 -19.62 10.83
N PRO A 75 17.36 -18.77 10.06
CA PRO A 75 18.60 -18.18 10.52
C PRO A 75 18.38 -17.14 11.61
N ARG A 76 19.38 -17.00 12.48
CA ARG A 76 19.41 -15.95 13.49
C ARG A 76 20.03 -14.69 12.92
N GLY A 77 19.50 -13.55 13.36
CA GLY A 77 20.10 -12.25 13.08
C GLY A 77 19.88 -11.70 11.68
N GLY A 78 19.24 -12.44 10.81
CA GLY A 78 19.00 -12.01 9.43
C GLY A 78 17.76 -11.15 9.23
N GLY A 79 16.95 -10.98 10.25
CA GLY A 79 15.71 -10.23 10.16
C GLY A 79 14.63 -10.94 9.36
N LEU A 80 13.50 -10.27 9.23
CA LEU A 80 12.32 -10.80 8.53
C LEU A 80 12.61 -11.13 7.05
N SER A 81 13.40 -10.32 6.39
CA SER A 81 13.76 -10.53 4.98
C SER A 81 14.46 -11.88 4.79
N SER A 82 15.50 -12.15 5.57
CA SER A 82 16.26 -13.41 5.49
C SER A 82 15.39 -14.62 5.83
N ILE A 83 14.52 -14.48 6.82
CA ILE A 83 13.59 -15.54 7.21
C ILE A 83 12.64 -15.85 6.04
N SER A 84 12.07 -14.82 5.46
CA SER A 84 11.13 -14.95 4.35
C SER A 84 11.77 -15.57 3.11
N ASP A 85 12.98 -15.15 2.79
CA ASP A 85 13.73 -15.68 1.66
C ASP A 85 14.09 -17.15 1.87
N SER A 86 14.47 -17.53 3.08
CA SER A 86 14.76 -18.92 3.43
C SER A 86 13.51 -19.80 3.29
N LEU A 87 12.36 -19.31 3.74
CA LEU A 87 11.10 -20.02 3.65
C LEU A 87 10.64 -20.15 2.19
N GLN A 88 10.83 -19.13 1.39
CA GLN A 88 10.50 -19.20 -0.04
C GLN A 88 11.42 -20.18 -0.78
N SER A 89 12.71 -20.14 -0.51
CA SER A 89 13.70 -21.06 -1.11
C SER A 89 13.42 -22.50 -0.76
N ALA A 90 12.92 -22.73 0.43
CA ALA A 90 12.53 -24.08 0.90
C ALA A 90 11.17 -24.52 0.36
N GLY A 91 10.42 -23.66 -0.29
CA GLY A 91 9.10 -23.96 -0.81
C GLY A 91 7.99 -23.94 0.24
N VAL A 92 8.25 -23.41 1.42
CA VAL A 92 7.27 -23.33 2.52
C VAL A 92 6.24 -22.23 2.24
N VAL A 93 6.71 -21.09 1.72
CA VAL A 93 5.85 -19.99 1.30
C VAL A 93 6.01 -19.77 -0.20
N SER A 94 4.91 -19.39 -0.85
CA SER A 94 4.92 -19.15 -2.29
C SER A 94 5.56 -17.82 -2.67
N ASN A 95 5.51 -16.83 -1.79
CA ASN A 95 6.04 -15.50 -2.04
C ASN A 95 6.54 -14.86 -0.74
N ALA A 96 7.83 -14.58 -0.70
CA ALA A 96 8.49 -13.97 0.46
C ALA A 96 7.93 -12.57 0.76
N LEU A 97 7.62 -11.79 -0.26
CA LEU A 97 7.10 -10.42 -0.08
C LEU A 97 5.72 -10.42 0.57
N ILE A 98 4.85 -11.33 0.16
CA ILE A 98 3.51 -11.47 0.76
C ILE A 98 3.65 -11.93 2.21
N PHE A 99 4.54 -12.87 2.48
CA PHE A 99 4.81 -13.32 3.84
C PHE A 99 5.32 -12.18 4.72
N GLN A 100 6.30 -11.41 4.25
CA GLN A 100 6.81 -10.25 4.96
C GLN A 100 5.72 -9.22 5.26
N ALA A 101 4.90 -8.91 4.26
CA ALA A 101 3.80 -7.97 4.41
C ALA A 101 2.82 -8.44 5.47
N GLY A 102 2.42 -9.70 5.43
CA GLY A 102 1.50 -10.29 6.40
C GLY A 102 2.06 -10.27 7.82
N VAL A 103 3.31 -10.62 7.99
CA VAL A 103 3.99 -10.62 9.30
C VAL A 103 4.08 -9.20 9.85
N ARG A 104 4.46 -8.23 9.03
CA ARG A 104 4.52 -6.82 9.45
C ARG A 104 3.15 -6.29 9.81
N PHE A 105 2.15 -6.64 9.04
CA PHE A 105 0.77 -6.23 9.27
C PHE A 105 0.22 -6.79 10.58
N SER A 106 0.61 -8.02 10.91
CA SER A 106 0.21 -8.68 12.15
C SER A 106 1.00 -8.23 13.38
N GLY A 107 2.07 -7.45 13.18
CA GLY A 107 2.94 -7.01 14.26
C GLY A 107 3.85 -8.09 14.82
N ALA A 108 4.00 -9.20 14.12
CA ALA A 108 4.78 -10.35 14.57
C ALA A 108 6.25 -10.32 14.15
N ALA A 109 6.68 -9.30 13.40
CA ALA A 109 8.02 -9.24 12.82
C ALA A 109 9.15 -9.38 13.84
N SER A 110 8.96 -8.83 15.04
CA SER A 110 9.94 -8.90 16.13
C SER A 110 9.78 -10.12 17.02
N GLN A 111 8.75 -10.93 16.78
CA GLN A 111 8.44 -12.08 17.63
C GLN A 111 8.82 -13.41 17.00
N LEU A 112 9.28 -13.40 15.76
CA LEU A 112 9.71 -14.60 15.07
C LEU A 112 11.00 -15.13 15.68
N LYS A 113 11.02 -16.42 15.99
CA LYS A 113 12.13 -17.08 16.63
C LYS A 113 12.90 -17.92 15.64
N ALA A 114 14.24 -17.85 15.71
CA ALA A 114 15.12 -18.66 14.91
C ALA A 114 15.13 -20.10 15.44
N GLY A 115 15.46 -21.03 14.58
CA GLY A 115 15.55 -22.43 14.93
C GLY A 115 15.22 -23.33 13.77
N GLU A 116 15.13 -24.61 14.05
CA GLU A 116 14.79 -25.63 13.09
C GLU A 116 13.30 -25.99 13.26
N TYR A 117 12.54 -25.88 12.17
CA TYR A 117 11.09 -26.08 12.20
C TYR A 117 10.68 -27.11 11.16
N ALA A 118 9.74 -27.98 11.54
CA ALA A 118 9.07 -28.87 10.61
C ALA A 118 7.73 -28.28 10.23
N PHE A 119 7.48 -28.17 8.93
CA PHE A 119 6.22 -27.66 8.38
C PHE A 119 5.47 -28.78 7.67
N ALA A 120 4.21 -28.96 8.06
CA ALA A 120 3.33 -29.94 7.45
C ALA A 120 2.95 -29.55 6.01
N PRO A 121 2.58 -30.54 5.15
CA PRO A 121 2.10 -30.21 3.82
C PRO A 121 0.89 -29.28 3.87
N GLY A 122 0.86 -28.30 2.97
CA GLY A 122 -0.23 -27.37 2.87
C GLY A 122 -0.28 -26.28 3.96
N THR A 123 0.77 -26.15 4.80
CA THR A 123 0.82 -25.10 5.81
C THR A 123 0.72 -23.71 5.17
N SER A 124 -0.26 -22.91 5.61
CA SER A 124 -0.45 -21.55 5.12
C SER A 124 0.65 -20.63 5.65
N MET A 125 0.84 -19.48 5.01
CA MET A 125 1.77 -18.45 5.49
C MET A 125 1.43 -18.03 6.92
N ARG A 126 0.16 -17.96 7.25
CA ARG A 126 -0.31 -17.68 8.61
C ARG A 126 0.14 -18.77 9.58
N GLY A 127 -0.03 -20.04 9.20
CA GLY A 127 0.44 -21.17 10.00
C GLY A 127 1.93 -21.15 10.22
N VAL A 128 2.70 -20.78 9.19
CA VAL A 128 4.15 -20.60 9.29
C VAL A 128 4.49 -19.49 10.29
N MET A 129 3.85 -18.35 10.16
CA MET A 129 4.05 -17.21 11.06
C MET A 129 3.73 -17.59 12.51
N ASP A 130 2.61 -18.23 12.74
CA ASP A 130 2.18 -18.65 14.09
C ASP A 130 3.19 -19.62 14.72
N LYS A 131 3.73 -20.52 13.92
CA LYS A 131 4.71 -21.49 14.37
C LYS A 131 6.04 -20.83 14.75
N LEU A 132 6.49 -19.88 13.94
CA LEU A 132 7.71 -19.11 14.22
C LEU A 132 7.54 -18.20 15.45
N GLU A 133 6.38 -17.61 15.59
CA GLU A 133 6.05 -16.76 16.74
C GLU A 133 5.99 -17.56 18.03
N ALA A 134 5.40 -18.73 17.99
CA ALA A 134 5.34 -19.62 19.14
C ALA A 134 6.68 -20.23 19.50
N GLY A 135 7.64 -20.25 18.57
CA GLY A 135 8.96 -20.81 18.78
C GLY A 135 8.95 -22.33 18.93
N ARG A 136 8.00 -23.02 18.32
CA ARG A 136 7.90 -24.48 18.38
C ARG A 136 8.88 -25.12 17.43
N SER A 137 10.13 -25.15 17.84
CA SER A 137 11.17 -25.83 17.08
C SER A 137 11.16 -27.32 17.38
N ILE A 138 11.80 -28.09 16.50
CA ILE A 138 11.93 -29.54 16.66
C ILE A 138 12.70 -29.89 17.93
N MET A 139 13.56 -29.00 18.37
CA MET A 139 14.39 -29.20 19.56
C MET A 139 13.62 -29.17 20.88
N HIS A 140 12.33 -28.86 20.82
CA HIS A 140 11.48 -28.74 21.98
C HIS A 140 10.70 -29.98 22.32
N SER A 141 10.95 -31.05 21.68
CA SER A 141 10.32 -32.30 22.02
C SER A 141 11.01 -32.94 23.23
N VAL A 142 10.49 -32.67 24.35
CA VAL A 142 10.82 -33.50 25.52
C VAL A 142 9.61 -33.68 26.35
#